data_b42ad66d24ade732aabbc17adad2e900
#
_entry.id   b42ad66d24ade732aabbc17adad2e900
#
_cell.length_a   1.000
_cell.length_b   1.000
_cell.length_c   1.000
_cell.angle_alpha   90.00
_cell.angle_beta   90.00
_cell.angle_gamma   90.00
#
_symmetry.space_group_name_H-M   'P 1'
#
loop_
_entity.id
_entity.type
_entity.pdbx_description
1 polymer ?
#
loop_
_entity_poly.entity_id
_entity_poly.type
_entity_poly.pdbx_seq_one_letter_code
_entity_poly.pdbx_strand_id
1 'polypeptide(L)'
;MRQAGIRQWDDIEPNPPPLLNNWSYFWEDIYNAAVDAREAFANGNLQFFTQNLKPSDRWRLLHLKLNQTTFIDIETSGLESLDNYITTIVAFDGQKLHTFVKNENLEDFPDFLLTLKLIVTYNGSTFDLPKIMREFNLPNIPVPHVDLRWLCHNCFLDGGLKNIEKTLNIKRPEDIRGTDGNDAVILWNQWANSNDHNARRKLVKYCAADTISLLLVARKLLEIHHCDNVPDDDGDPWRALDQIPQSKTNQTTPVQNETCNTQHSINDRLKAFLNKKRRH
;
A
#
# COMPACT_ATOMS: atom_id res chain seq x y z
N MET A 1 -6.04 -8.73 -30.31
CA MET A 1 -5.18 -7.52 -30.41
C MET A 1 -3.73 -7.84 -30.71
N ARG A 2 -3.00 -8.67 -29.96
CA ARG A 2 -1.56 -8.95 -30.25
C ARG A 2 -1.27 -9.49 -31.64
N GLN A 3 -2.14 -10.37 -32.19
CA GLN A 3 -2.01 -10.86 -33.56
C GLN A 3 -2.26 -9.78 -34.64
N ALA A 4 -2.96 -8.71 -34.27
CA ALA A 4 -3.20 -7.55 -35.13
C ALA A 4 -2.14 -6.44 -34.95
N GLY A 5 -1.02 -6.74 -34.27
CA GLY A 5 0.08 -5.80 -34.04
C GLY A 5 -0.10 -4.86 -32.84
N ILE A 6 -1.23 -4.90 -32.14
CA ILE A 6 -1.51 -4.03 -30.99
C ILE A 6 -0.87 -4.63 -29.72
N ARG A 7 0.16 -3.98 -29.21
CA ARG A 7 0.92 -4.35 -27.99
C ARG A 7 0.77 -3.35 -26.85
N GLN A 8 0.55 -2.08 -27.20
CA GLN A 8 0.45 -0.94 -26.29
C GLN A 8 -0.66 0.01 -26.73
N TRP A 9 -0.98 0.99 -25.94
CA TRP A 9 -2.05 1.96 -26.26
C TRP A 9 -1.77 2.79 -27.50
N ASP A 10 -0.47 3.08 -27.75
CA ASP A 10 -0.05 3.89 -28.90
C ASP A 10 -0.26 3.18 -30.26
N ASP A 11 -0.39 1.85 -30.23
CA ASP A 11 -0.68 1.05 -31.41
C ASP A 11 -2.19 1.08 -31.79
N ILE A 12 -3.04 1.70 -30.97
CA ILE A 12 -4.49 1.78 -31.21
C ILE A 12 -4.79 3.03 -32.03
N GLU A 13 -5.03 2.80 -33.31
CA GLU A 13 -5.39 3.83 -34.30
C GLU A 13 -6.91 4.07 -34.34
N PRO A 14 -7.41 5.21 -34.92
CA PRO A 14 -8.84 5.50 -34.99
C PRO A 14 -9.66 4.44 -35.73
N ASN A 15 -9.04 3.72 -36.67
CA ASN A 15 -9.69 2.65 -37.44
C ASN A 15 -9.19 1.27 -36.98
N PRO A 16 -10.09 0.27 -36.90
CA PRO A 16 -9.69 -1.07 -36.55
C PRO A 16 -8.77 -1.67 -37.62
N PRO A 17 -7.71 -2.40 -37.24
CA PRO A 17 -6.94 -3.18 -38.19
C PRO A 17 -7.81 -4.27 -38.85
N PRO A 18 -7.51 -4.69 -40.08
CA PRO A 18 -8.36 -5.64 -40.86
C PRO A 18 -8.70 -6.92 -40.08
N LEU A 19 -7.79 -7.44 -39.26
CA LEU A 19 -7.99 -8.61 -38.41
C LEU A 19 -9.03 -8.39 -37.29
N LEU A 20 -9.39 -7.16 -37.00
CA LEU A 20 -10.31 -6.77 -35.93
C LEU A 20 -11.60 -6.09 -36.46
N ASN A 21 -11.90 -6.20 -37.75
CA ASN A 21 -13.10 -5.61 -38.34
C ASN A 21 -14.40 -6.07 -37.64
N ASN A 22 -14.44 -7.26 -37.06
CA ASN A 22 -15.58 -7.73 -36.26
C ASN A 22 -15.81 -6.90 -34.99
N TRP A 23 -14.84 -6.06 -34.58
CA TRP A 23 -14.92 -5.16 -33.44
C TRP A 23 -15.25 -3.72 -33.85
N SER A 24 -15.51 -3.45 -35.15
CA SER A 24 -15.77 -2.11 -35.67
C SER A 24 -16.83 -1.35 -34.90
N TYR A 25 -17.86 -2.04 -34.43
CA TYR A 25 -18.96 -1.45 -33.65
C TYR A 25 -18.50 -0.89 -32.31
N PHE A 26 -17.48 -1.52 -31.67
CA PHE A 26 -16.94 -1.11 -30.37
C PHE A 26 -15.61 -0.36 -30.51
N TRP A 27 -15.13 -0.14 -31.73
CA TRP A 27 -13.79 0.36 -31.95
C TRP A 27 -13.60 1.81 -31.51
N GLU A 28 -14.62 2.64 -31.69
CA GLU A 28 -14.62 4.03 -31.23
C GLU A 28 -14.44 4.10 -29.69
N ASP A 29 -15.14 3.26 -28.94
CA ASP A 29 -15.01 3.18 -27.48
C ASP A 29 -13.61 2.72 -27.08
N ILE A 30 -13.05 1.73 -27.78
CA ILE A 30 -11.69 1.23 -27.56
C ILE A 30 -10.65 2.31 -27.84
N TYR A 31 -10.81 3.03 -28.93
CA TYR A 31 -9.92 4.13 -29.31
C TYR A 31 -9.98 5.27 -28.29
N ASN A 32 -11.17 5.72 -27.94
CA ASN A 32 -11.35 6.77 -26.94
C ASN A 32 -10.78 6.37 -25.58
N ALA A 33 -11.03 5.15 -25.13
CA ALA A 33 -10.43 4.64 -23.90
C ALA A 33 -8.89 4.61 -23.96
N ALA A 34 -8.29 4.32 -25.11
CA ALA A 34 -6.85 4.37 -25.30
C ALA A 34 -6.31 5.81 -25.30
N VAL A 35 -7.06 6.76 -25.87
CA VAL A 35 -6.72 8.20 -25.81
C VAL A 35 -6.72 8.68 -24.37
N ASP A 36 -7.78 8.42 -23.63
CA ASP A 36 -7.92 8.79 -22.21
C ASP A 36 -6.83 8.17 -21.35
N ALA A 37 -6.49 6.89 -21.63
CA ALA A 37 -5.42 6.20 -20.91
C ALA A 37 -4.03 6.82 -21.20
N ARG A 38 -3.74 7.19 -22.45
CA ARG A 38 -2.50 7.90 -22.83
C ARG A 38 -2.38 9.24 -22.11
N GLU A 39 -3.46 10.02 -22.11
CA GLU A 39 -3.49 11.32 -21.45
C GLU A 39 -3.33 11.17 -19.93
N ALA A 40 -4.07 10.26 -19.31
CA ALA A 40 -3.95 9.98 -17.89
C ALA A 40 -2.52 9.54 -17.51
N PHE A 41 -1.89 8.70 -18.34
CA PHE A 41 -0.52 8.25 -18.11
C PHE A 41 0.50 9.37 -18.24
N ALA A 42 0.39 10.20 -19.29
CA ALA A 42 1.27 11.36 -19.51
C ALA A 42 1.18 12.36 -18.35
N ASN A 43 -0.02 12.57 -17.80
CA ASN A 43 -0.28 13.47 -16.69
C ASN A 43 0.01 12.82 -15.30
N GLY A 44 0.45 11.56 -15.25
CA GLY A 44 0.67 10.82 -14.00
C GLY A 44 -0.60 10.58 -13.16
N ASN A 45 -1.77 10.61 -13.80
CA ASN A 45 -3.07 10.38 -13.15
C ASN A 45 -3.32 8.89 -12.90
N LEU A 46 -2.70 8.33 -11.85
CA LEU A 46 -2.87 6.92 -11.49
C LEU A 46 -4.30 6.61 -10.97
N GLN A 47 -5.01 7.62 -10.48
CA GLN A 47 -6.39 7.46 -10.03
C GLN A 47 -7.32 7.02 -11.18
N PHE A 48 -7.11 7.53 -12.38
CA PHE A 48 -7.83 7.09 -13.57
C PHE A 48 -7.75 5.56 -13.75
N PHE A 49 -6.56 4.98 -13.61
CA PHE A 49 -6.39 3.55 -13.80
C PHE A 49 -7.02 2.71 -12.69
N THR A 50 -6.94 3.18 -11.44
CA THR A 50 -7.59 2.44 -10.33
C THR A 50 -9.10 2.51 -10.37
N GLN A 51 -9.68 3.49 -11.04
CA GLN A 51 -11.13 3.59 -11.26
C GLN A 51 -11.61 2.76 -12.46
N ASN A 52 -10.79 2.65 -13.51
CA ASN A 52 -11.17 1.99 -14.77
C ASN A 52 -10.66 0.54 -14.89
N LEU A 53 -9.64 0.14 -14.13
CA LEU A 53 -9.16 -1.24 -14.12
C LEU A 53 -9.87 -2.06 -13.04
N LYS A 54 -10.15 -3.33 -13.39
CA LYS A 54 -10.57 -4.31 -12.39
C LYS A 54 -9.50 -4.44 -11.30
N PRO A 55 -9.87 -4.71 -10.05
CA PRO A 55 -8.89 -4.91 -8.97
C PRO A 55 -7.78 -5.90 -9.33
N SER A 56 -8.12 -6.99 -10.03
CA SER A 56 -7.18 -8.02 -10.51
C SER A 56 -6.16 -7.53 -11.55
N ASP A 57 -6.38 -6.39 -12.18
CA ASP A 57 -5.51 -5.84 -13.23
C ASP A 57 -4.70 -4.62 -12.77
N ARG A 58 -5.02 -4.05 -11.60
CA ARG A 58 -4.37 -2.85 -11.05
C ARG A 58 -2.87 -3.04 -10.78
N TRP A 59 -2.41 -4.27 -10.61
CA TRP A 59 -0.98 -4.60 -10.45
C TRP A 59 -0.10 -4.08 -11.59
N ARG A 60 -0.67 -3.85 -12.79
CA ARG A 60 0.05 -3.28 -13.93
C ARG A 60 0.64 -1.89 -13.62
N LEU A 61 0.04 -1.17 -12.66
CA LEU A 61 0.58 0.09 -12.16
C LEU A 61 1.91 -0.09 -11.43
N LEU A 62 2.14 -1.24 -10.79
CA LEU A 62 3.41 -1.54 -10.12
C LEU A 62 4.54 -1.65 -11.12
N HIS A 63 4.33 -2.33 -12.26
CA HIS A 63 5.33 -2.41 -13.32
C HIS A 63 5.75 -1.03 -13.83
N LEU A 64 4.79 -0.11 -13.93
CA LEU A 64 5.02 1.24 -14.46
C LEU A 64 5.59 2.22 -13.43
N LYS A 65 5.29 2.04 -12.14
CA LYS A 65 5.50 3.04 -11.08
C LYS A 65 6.02 2.46 -9.78
N LEU A 66 6.77 1.35 -9.82
CA LEU A 66 7.29 0.71 -8.61
C LEU A 66 8.13 1.68 -7.76
N ASN A 67 8.91 2.56 -8.40
CA ASN A 67 9.73 3.60 -7.76
C ASN A 67 8.94 4.77 -7.14
N GLN A 68 7.62 4.82 -7.35
CA GLN A 68 6.71 5.81 -6.76
C GLN A 68 5.67 5.16 -5.84
N THR A 69 5.91 3.90 -5.50
CA THR A 69 5.01 3.07 -4.71
C THR A 69 5.44 3.05 -3.26
N THR A 70 4.47 3.16 -2.37
CA THR A 70 4.66 2.99 -0.93
C THR A 70 3.89 1.77 -0.47
N PHE A 71 4.57 0.83 0.15
CA PHE A 71 4.00 -0.38 0.74
C PHE A 71 3.53 -0.07 2.15
N ILE A 72 2.35 -0.54 2.54
CA ILE A 72 1.75 -0.22 3.84
C ILE A 72 1.20 -1.51 4.46
N ASP A 73 1.46 -1.65 5.76
CA ASP A 73 0.88 -2.68 6.60
C ASP A 73 0.46 -2.08 7.96
N ILE A 74 -0.53 -2.66 8.62
CA ILE A 74 -1.04 -2.19 9.91
C ILE A 74 -1.13 -3.31 10.93
N GLU A 75 -0.94 -2.93 12.21
CA GLU A 75 -1.26 -3.76 13.36
C GLU A 75 -2.41 -3.15 14.16
N THR A 76 -3.18 -4.01 14.82
CA THR A 76 -4.35 -3.61 15.58
C THR A 76 -4.35 -4.18 17.00
N SER A 77 -5.21 -3.64 17.85
CA SER A 77 -5.33 -4.06 19.26
C SER A 77 -5.91 -5.46 19.49
N GLY A 78 -6.37 -6.14 18.41
CA GLY A 78 -6.91 -7.50 18.45
C GLY A 78 -8.17 -7.67 17.61
N LEU A 79 -8.48 -8.92 17.23
CA LEU A 79 -9.58 -9.21 16.31
C LEU A 79 -10.96 -9.18 16.98
N GLU A 80 -11.04 -9.42 18.29
CA GLU A 80 -12.30 -9.71 19.00
C GLU A 80 -12.86 -8.54 19.82
N SER A 81 -12.17 -7.41 19.92
CA SER A 81 -12.69 -6.26 20.67
C SER A 81 -13.59 -5.40 19.81
N LEU A 82 -14.73 -4.96 20.38
CA LEU A 82 -15.61 -3.95 19.76
C LEU A 82 -14.85 -2.63 19.49
N ASP A 83 -13.79 -2.38 20.27
CA ASP A 83 -12.91 -1.21 20.19
C ASP A 83 -11.58 -1.55 19.47
N ASN A 84 -11.63 -2.41 18.46
CA ASN A 84 -10.43 -2.75 17.68
C ASN A 84 -9.94 -1.51 16.90
N TYR A 85 -8.84 -0.93 17.36
CA TYR A 85 -8.19 0.26 16.81
C TYR A 85 -6.81 -0.07 16.24
N ILE A 86 -6.27 0.82 15.43
CA ILE A 86 -4.92 0.69 14.88
C ILE A 86 -3.88 1.04 15.95
N THR A 87 -2.91 0.15 16.14
CA THR A 87 -1.79 0.33 17.08
C THR A 87 -0.53 0.83 16.40
N THR A 88 -0.29 0.35 15.18
CA THR A 88 0.90 0.66 14.39
C THR A 88 0.55 0.68 12.90
N ILE A 89 1.09 1.65 12.19
CA ILE A 89 1.16 1.66 10.72
C ILE A 89 2.62 1.77 10.34
N VAL A 90 3.06 0.95 9.40
CA VAL A 90 4.37 1.11 8.78
C VAL A 90 4.20 1.31 7.28
N ALA A 91 4.92 2.27 6.74
CA ALA A 91 5.00 2.54 5.31
C ALA A 91 6.45 2.45 4.85
N PHE A 92 6.68 1.83 3.68
CA PHE A 92 8.00 1.64 3.10
C PHE A 92 8.00 2.03 1.62
N ASP A 93 8.86 2.96 1.23
CA ASP A 93 8.96 3.46 -0.15
C ASP A 93 10.05 2.75 -0.99
N GLY A 94 10.63 1.69 -0.45
CA GLY A 94 11.75 0.95 -1.03
C GLY A 94 13.10 1.33 -0.45
N GLN A 95 13.21 2.46 0.25
CA GLN A 95 14.44 2.95 0.87
C GLN A 95 14.26 3.30 2.34
N LYS A 96 13.16 3.97 2.68
CA LYS A 96 12.90 4.51 4.02
C LYS A 96 11.64 3.92 4.63
N LEU A 97 11.74 3.57 5.91
CA LEU A 97 10.61 3.22 6.75
C LEU A 97 10.03 4.48 7.42
N HIS A 98 8.72 4.61 7.33
CA HIS A 98 7.92 5.58 8.06
C HIS A 98 7.04 4.81 9.04
N THR A 99 7.15 5.12 10.32
CA THR A 99 6.46 4.38 11.39
C THR A 99 5.54 5.30 12.16
N PHE A 100 4.29 4.87 12.33
CA PHE A 100 3.26 5.59 13.04
C PHE A 100 2.70 4.69 14.13
N VAL A 101 2.86 5.11 15.38
CA VAL A 101 2.50 4.33 16.56
C VAL A 101 1.48 5.09 17.39
N LYS A 102 0.45 4.40 17.84
CA LYS A 102 -0.60 4.99 18.68
C LYS A 102 -0.02 5.53 19.98
N ASN A 103 -0.52 6.69 20.39
CA ASN A 103 -0.02 7.48 21.50
C ASN A 103 1.37 8.10 21.29
N GLU A 104 1.91 8.07 20.07
CA GLU A 104 3.17 8.73 19.73
C GLU A 104 2.99 9.69 18.54
N ASN A 105 2.69 9.18 17.37
CA ASN A 105 2.61 9.93 16.13
C ASN A 105 1.62 9.33 15.11
N LEU A 106 0.71 8.46 15.55
CA LEU A 106 -0.27 7.84 14.63
C LEU A 106 -1.12 8.89 13.92
N GLU A 107 -1.39 10.00 14.59
CA GLU A 107 -2.20 11.11 14.09
C GLU A 107 -1.56 11.85 12.89
N ASP A 108 -0.27 11.68 12.66
CA ASP A 108 0.45 12.27 11.51
C ASP A 108 0.24 11.46 10.21
N PHE A 109 -0.29 10.23 10.31
CA PHE A 109 -0.45 9.35 9.16
C PHE A 109 -1.36 9.92 8.06
N PRO A 110 -2.50 10.57 8.32
CA PRO A 110 -3.34 11.14 7.29
C PRO A 110 -2.63 12.18 6.42
N ASP A 111 -1.83 13.07 7.03
CA ASP A 111 -1.05 14.06 6.28
C ASP A 111 0.03 13.37 5.44
N PHE A 112 0.70 12.34 5.97
CA PHE A 112 1.64 11.52 5.22
C PHE A 112 0.95 10.81 4.05
N LEU A 113 -0.21 10.20 4.26
CA LEU A 113 -0.99 9.50 3.22
C LEU A 113 -1.27 10.41 2.01
N LEU A 114 -1.55 11.70 2.23
CA LEU A 114 -1.80 12.67 1.17
C LEU A 114 -0.56 12.96 0.29
N THR A 115 0.64 12.67 0.77
CA THR A 115 1.88 12.85 -0.01
C THR A 115 2.16 11.71 -0.98
N LEU A 116 1.49 10.57 -0.80
CA LEU A 116 1.77 9.34 -1.54
C LEU A 116 1.17 9.36 -2.95
N LYS A 117 1.79 8.62 -3.86
CA LYS A 117 1.36 8.50 -5.27
C LYS A 117 0.58 7.23 -5.54
N LEU A 118 1.06 6.12 -5.00
CA LEU A 118 0.49 4.78 -5.13
C LEU A 118 0.79 4.01 -3.85
N ILE A 119 -0.23 3.40 -3.27
CA ILE A 119 -0.07 2.54 -2.10
C ILE A 119 -0.33 1.08 -2.45
N VAL A 120 0.40 0.21 -1.77
CA VAL A 120 0.30 -1.24 -1.92
C VAL A 120 0.13 -1.89 -0.56
N THR A 121 -0.80 -2.83 -0.49
CA THR A 121 -1.04 -3.67 0.69
C THR A 121 -1.18 -5.13 0.29
N TYR A 122 -1.31 -6.02 1.27
CA TYR A 122 -1.74 -7.41 1.06
C TYR A 122 -3.07 -7.65 1.75
N ASN A 123 -4.12 -7.94 0.97
CA ASN A 123 -5.50 -8.06 1.46
C ASN A 123 -6.06 -6.76 2.09
N GLY A 124 -5.43 -5.63 1.83
CA GLY A 124 -5.77 -4.36 2.46
C GLY A 124 -7.12 -3.79 2.03
N SER A 125 -7.61 -4.18 0.85
CA SER A 125 -8.97 -3.81 0.40
C SER A 125 -10.05 -4.23 1.39
N THR A 126 -9.84 -5.32 2.13
CA THR A 126 -10.81 -5.87 3.08
C THR A 126 -10.42 -5.67 4.55
N PHE A 127 -9.15 -5.35 4.84
CA PHE A 127 -8.66 -5.22 6.20
C PHE A 127 -8.06 -3.83 6.49
N ASP A 128 -6.91 -3.49 5.91
CA ASP A 128 -6.15 -2.28 6.25
C ASP A 128 -6.93 -1.00 5.93
N LEU A 129 -7.41 -0.88 4.69
CA LEU A 129 -8.04 0.36 4.23
C LEU A 129 -9.35 0.67 4.97
N PRO A 130 -10.27 -0.28 5.20
CA PRO A 130 -11.44 -0.03 6.04
C PRO A 130 -11.09 0.39 7.47
N LYS A 131 -10.02 -0.16 8.05
CA LYS A 131 -9.56 0.22 9.39
C LYS A 131 -8.95 1.62 9.41
N ILE A 132 -8.10 1.95 8.43
CA ILE A 132 -7.54 3.30 8.25
C ILE A 132 -8.67 4.32 8.08
N MET A 133 -9.64 4.04 7.20
CA MET A 133 -10.79 4.94 7.02
C MET A 133 -11.57 5.18 8.31
N ARG A 134 -11.79 4.12 9.10
CA ARG A 134 -12.49 4.22 10.38
C ARG A 134 -11.68 4.96 11.43
N GLU A 135 -10.39 4.64 11.61
CA GLU A 135 -9.52 5.25 12.62
C GLU A 135 -9.42 6.77 12.43
N PHE A 136 -9.27 7.22 11.18
CA PHE A 136 -9.10 8.63 10.85
C PHE A 136 -10.35 9.32 10.31
N ASN A 137 -11.52 8.63 10.37
CA ASN A 137 -12.79 9.15 9.86
C ASN A 137 -12.69 9.67 8.41
N LEU A 138 -12.02 8.91 7.55
CA LEU A 138 -11.86 9.25 6.14
C LEU A 138 -13.05 8.72 5.32
N PRO A 139 -13.64 9.52 4.42
CA PRO A 139 -14.74 9.05 3.57
C PRO A 139 -14.28 8.04 2.51
N ASN A 140 -13.02 8.09 2.14
CA ASN A 140 -12.35 7.18 1.19
C ASN A 140 -10.83 7.31 1.33
N ILE A 141 -10.11 6.36 0.75
CA ILE A 141 -8.65 6.48 0.60
C ILE A 141 -8.35 7.39 -0.58
N PRO A 142 -7.65 8.53 -0.38
CA PRO A 142 -7.43 9.54 -1.42
C PRO A 142 -6.29 9.20 -2.39
N VAL A 143 -5.67 8.04 -2.23
CA VAL A 143 -4.49 7.59 -2.98
C VAL A 143 -4.84 6.35 -3.79
N PRO A 144 -4.37 6.22 -5.05
CA PRO A 144 -4.47 4.99 -5.82
C PRO A 144 -3.93 3.79 -5.05
N HIS A 145 -4.63 2.65 -5.14
CA HIS A 145 -4.33 1.46 -4.35
C HIS A 145 -4.25 0.20 -5.20
N VAL A 146 -3.24 -0.61 -4.93
CA VAL A 146 -3.05 -1.97 -5.45
C VAL A 146 -3.03 -2.96 -4.29
N ASP A 147 -3.86 -3.98 -4.37
CA ASP A 147 -3.86 -5.09 -3.42
C ASP A 147 -3.11 -6.28 -4.02
N LEU A 148 -1.97 -6.65 -3.44
CA LEU A 148 -1.13 -7.75 -3.92
C LEU A 148 -1.81 -9.11 -3.86
N ARG A 149 -2.84 -9.27 -3.02
CA ARG A 149 -3.59 -10.53 -2.98
C ARG A 149 -4.14 -10.92 -4.34
N TRP A 150 -4.61 -9.95 -5.14
CA TRP A 150 -5.11 -10.21 -6.49
C TRP A 150 -4.00 -10.65 -7.44
N LEU A 151 -2.82 -10.04 -7.35
CA LEU A 151 -1.67 -10.44 -8.15
C LEU A 151 -1.18 -11.84 -7.76
N CYS A 152 -1.10 -12.15 -6.47
CA CYS A 152 -0.79 -13.49 -5.97
C CYS A 152 -1.77 -14.53 -6.54
N HIS A 153 -3.08 -14.24 -6.45
CA HIS A 153 -4.11 -15.13 -6.98
C HIS A 153 -3.97 -15.38 -8.49
N ASN A 154 -3.63 -14.35 -9.26
CA ASN A 154 -3.34 -14.48 -10.70
C ASN A 154 -2.11 -15.38 -10.99
N CYS A 155 -1.21 -15.52 -10.02
CA CYS A 155 -0.04 -16.41 -10.08
C CYS A 155 -0.30 -17.77 -9.40
N PHE A 156 -1.56 -18.11 -9.10
CA PHE A 156 -1.95 -19.34 -8.39
C PHE A 156 -1.32 -19.47 -7.00
N LEU A 157 -1.06 -18.35 -6.34
CA LEU A 157 -0.54 -18.29 -4.98
C LEU A 157 -1.67 -17.87 -4.03
N ASP A 158 -1.99 -18.75 -3.07
CA ASP A 158 -3.07 -18.57 -2.13
C ASP A 158 -2.59 -18.53 -0.67
N GLY A 159 -3.42 -17.95 0.21
CA GLY A 159 -3.19 -17.90 1.65
C GLY A 159 -2.79 -16.51 2.16
N GLY A 160 -2.27 -16.44 3.37
CA GLY A 160 -1.77 -15.21 3.97
C GLY A 160 -0.34 -14.87 3.52
N LEU A 161 0.11 -13.63 3.79
CA LEU A 161 1.41 -13.11 3.37
C LEU A 161 2.57 -14.07 3.71
N LYS A 162 2.60 -14.64 4.92
CA LYS A 162 3.65 -15.59 5.33
C LYS A 162 3.68 -16.87 4.49
N ASN A 163 2.53 -17.34 4.01
CA ASN A 163 2.49 -18.48 3.11
C ASN A 163 3.03 -18.13 1.72
N ILE A 164 2.70 -16.94 1.23
CA ILE A 164 3.23 -16.41 -0.03
C ILE A 164 4.76 -16.24 0.06
N GLU A 165 5.28 -15.65 1.14
CA GLU A 165 6.73 -15.53 1.37
C GLU A 165 7.43 -16.88 1.30
N LYS A 166 6.89 -17.86 2.00
CA LYS A 166 7.43 -19.22 2.01
C LYS A 166 7.47 -19.83 0.59
N THR A 167 6.38 -19.68 -0.16
CA THR A 167 6.28 -20.21 -1.53
C THR A 167 7.24 -19.51 -2.48
N LEU A 168 7.44 -18.19 -2.31
CA LEU A 168 8.37 -17.39 -3.11
C LEU A 168 9.82 -17.43 -2.57
N ASN A 169 10.10 -18.24 -1.53
CA ASN A 169 11.41 -18.36 -0.87
C ASN A 169 11.95 -17.01 -0.35
N ILE A 170 11.07 -16.13 0.11
CA ILE A 170 11.43 -14.89 0.79
C ILE A 170 11.74 -15.22 2.26
N LYS A 171 12.99 -14.95 2.68
CA LYS A 171 13.46 -15.26 4.03
C LYS A 171 13.53 -13.99 4.86
N ARG A 172 12.77 -13.96 5.94
CA ARG A 172 12.87 -12.89 6.96
C ARG A 172 14.15 -13.05 7.78
N PRO A 173 14.71 -11.95 8.32
CA PRO A 173 15.76 -12.00 9.35
C PRO A 173 15.37 -12.90 10.52
N GLU A 174 16.37 -13.54 11.16
CA GLU A 174 16.11 -14.57 12.17
C GLU A 174 15.39 -14.04 13.42
N ASP A 175 15.67 -12.82 13.80
CA ASP A 175 15.14 -12.19 15.03
C ASP A 175 13.66 -11.78 14.95
N ILE A 176 13.06 -11.88 13.77
CA ILE A 176 11.61 -11.66 13.55
C ILE A 176 10.91 -12.87 12.94
N ARG A 177 11.65 -13.95 12.72
CA ARG A 177 11.10 -15.20 12.17
C ARG A 177 10.23 -15.88 13.22
N GLY A 178 9.02 -16.27 12.84
CA GLY A 178 8.08 -16.98 13.71
C GLY A 178 7.12 -16.10 14.50
N THR A 179 7.28 -14.79 14.49
CA THR A 179 6.29 -13.84 15.07
C THR A 179 5.00 -13.84 14.25
N ASP A 180 3.85 -13.78 14.89
CA ASP A 180 2.54 -13.72 14.23
C ASP A 180 1.66 -12.56 14.74
N GLY A 181 0.43 -12.41 14.19
CA GLY A 181 -0.46 -11.32 14.57
C GLY A 181 -0.93 -11.38 16.03
N ASN A 182 -0.97 -12.56 16.66
CA ASN A 182 -1.29 -12.68 18.08
C ASN A 182 -0.13 -12.15 18.93
N ASP A 183 1.10 -12.41 18.51
CA ASP A 183 2.29 -11.84 19.17
C ASP A 183 2.27 -10.30 19.10
N ALA A 184 1.83 -9.72 17.98
CA ALA A 184 1.70 -8.27 17.82
C ALA A 184 0.74 -7.67 18.85
N VAL A 185 -0.40 -8.32 19.11
CA VAL A 185 -1.37 -7.89 20.14
C VAL A 185 -0.75 -7.98 21.54
N ILE A 186 0.00 -9.05 21.85
CA ILE A 186 0.70 -9.21 23.14
C ILE A 186 1.74 -8.10 23.32
N LEU A 187 2.55 -7.85 22.30
CA LEU A 187 3.57 -6.82 22.31
C LEU A 187 2.97 -5.41 22.49
N TRP A 188 1.85 -5.14 21.83
CA TRP A 188 1.12 -3.89 22.03
C TRP A 188 0.66 -3.73 23.49
N ASN A 189 0.07 -4.76 24.07
CA ASN A 189 -0.41 -4.72 25.45
C ASN A 189 0.73 -4.53 26.46
N GLN A 190 1.88 -5.15 26.24
CA GLN A 190 3.10 -4.94 27.06
C GLN A 190 3.58 -3.50 26.97
N TRP A 191 3.61 -2.92 25.76
CA TRP A 191 3.94 -1.51 25.59
C TRP A 191 2.91 -0.59 26.25
N ALA A 192 1.64 -0.75 25.94
CA ALA A 192 0.56 0.15 26.38
C ALA A 192 0.38 0.15 27.91
N ASN A 193 0.54 -1.00 28.57
CA ASN A 193 0.29 -1.14 29.99
C ASN A 193 1.54 -1.00 30.87
N SER A 194 2.70 -1.29 30.32
CA SER A 194 3.94 -1.37 31.12
C SER A 194 5.07 -0.48 30.59
N ASN A 195 4.84 0.29 29.50
CA ASN A 195 5.86 1.07 28.79
C ASN A 195 7.08 0.21 28.41
N ASP A 196 6.87 -1.06 28.03
CA ASP A 196 7.96 -1.93 27.60
C ASP A 196 8.46 -1.53 26.22
N HIS A 197 9.54 -0.76 26.20
CA HIS A 197 10.18 -0.28 24.98
C HIS A 197 10.71 -1.41 24.08
N ASN A 198 11.05 -2.57 24.64
CA ASN A 198 11.48 -3.73 23.86
C ASN A 198 10.28 -4.36 23.13
N ALA A 199 9.13 -4.44 23.81
CA ALA A 199 7.88 -4.90 23.20
C ALA A 199 7.46 -3.96 22.06
N ARG A 200 7.49 -2.64 22.29
CA ARG A 200 7.23 -1.63 21.25
C ARG A 200 8.14 -1.83 20.04
N ARG A 201 9.43 -1.93 20.26
CA ARG A 201 10.41 -2.09 19.16
C ARG A 201 10.16 -3.37 18.36
N LYS A 202 9.84 -4.47 19.03
CA LYS A 202 9.49 -5.74 18.37
C LYS A 202 8.22 -5.61 17.56
N LEU A 203 7.16 -4.96 18.07
CA LEU A 203 5.91 -4.71 17.37
C LEU A 203 6.15 -3.92 16.07
N VAL A 204 6.85 -2.79 16.18
CA VAL A 204 7.17 -1.96 15.00
C VAL A 204 8.03 -2.73 14.00
N LYS A 205 9.02 -3.50 14.49
CA LYS A 205 9.88 -4.32 13.64
C LYS A 205 9.10 -5.42 12.92
N TYR A 206 8.12 -6.02 13.57
CA TYR A 206 7.24 -7.02 12.99
C TYR A 206 6.39 -6.43 11.84
N CYS A 207 5.66 -5.34 12.09
CA CYS A 207 4.89 -4.64 11.07
C CYS A 207 5.79 -4.15 9.90
N ALA A 208 6.99 -3.63 10.20
CA ALA A 208 7.96 -3.24 9.19
C ALA A 208 8.43 -4.42 8.33
N ALA A 209 8.60 -5.60 8.92
CA ALA A 209 8.96 -6.79 8.17
C ALA A 209 7.82 -7.24 7.23
N ASP A 210 6.57 -7.18 7.68
CA ASP A 210 5.41 -7.44 6.83
C ASP A 210 5.41 -6.44 5.65
N THR A 211 5.61 -5.16 5.93
CA THR A 211 5.66 -4.10 4.91
C THR A 211 6.80 -4.28 3.90
N ILE A 212 8.03 -4.62 4.34
CA ILE A 212 9.18 -4.90 3.46
C ILE A 212 8.90 -6.14 2.60
N SER A 213 8.28 -7.17 3.18
CA SER A 213 7.87 -8.36 2.44
C SER A 213 6.95 -8.04 1.28
N LEU A 214 6.08 -7.03 1.37
CA LEU A 214 5.22 -6.64 0.26
C LEU A 214 6.03 -6.21 -0.96
N LEU A 215 7.11 -5.43 -0.77
CA LEU A 215 8.01 -5.06 -1.87
C LEU A 215 8.66 -6.31 -2.50
N LEU A 216 9.17 -7.22 -1.68
CA LEU A 216 9.82 -8.44 -2.16
C LEU A 216 8.85 -9.36 -2.91
N VAL A 217 7.63 -9.49 -2.39
CA VAL A 217 6.54 -10.22 -3.07
C VAL A 217 6.20 -9.56 -4.40
N ALA A 218 6.02 -8.21 -4.42
CA ALA A 218 5.72 -7.48 -5.64
C ALA A 218 6.79 -7.69 -6.72
N ARG A 219 8.08 -7.59 -6.36
CA ARG A 219 9.21 -7.84 -7.27
C ARG A 219 9.16 -9.24 -7.86
N LYS A 220 9.02 -10.27 -7.01
CA LYS A 220 8.92 -11.68 -7.44
C LYS A 220 7.74 -11.94 -8.38
N LEU A 221 6.60 -11.35 -8.09
CA LEU A 221 5.40 -11.51 -8.93
C LEU A 221 5.56 -10.79 -10.29
N LEU A 222 6.20 -9.63 -10.32
CA LEU A 222 6.52 -8.92 -11.57
C LEU A 222 7.53 -9.71 -12.41
N GLU A 223 8.54 -10.36 -11.80
CA GLU A 223 9.46 -11.28 -12.48
C GLU A 223 8.69 -12.46 -13.13
N ILE A 224 7.76 -13.09 -12.40
CA ILE A 224 6.91 -14.20 -12.90
C ILE A 224 6.08 -13.74 -14.11
N HIS A 225 5.62 -12.48 -14.12
CA HIS A 225 4.87 -11.91 -15.23
C HIS A 225 5.76 -11.40 -16.40
N HIS A 226 7.07 -11.66 -16.35
CA HIS A 226 8.03 -11.22 -17.37
C HIS A 226 7.95 -9.68 -17.60
N CYS A 227 7.79 -8.93 -16.54
CA CYS A 227 7.86 -7.47 -16.59
C CYS A 227 9.33 -7.07 -16.71
N ASP A 228 9.72 -6.60 -17.88
CA ASP A 228 11.04 -5.99 -18.11
C ASP A 228 11.11 -4.69 -17.27
N ASN A 229 12.25 -4.37 -16.68
CA ASN A 229 12.48 -3.16 -15.87
C ASN A 229 11.90 -3.20 -14.43
N VAL A 230 11.85 -4.35 -13.78
CA VAL A 230 11.81 -4.38 -12.31
C VAL A 230 13.16 -3.81 -11.85
N PRO A 231 13.20 -2.66 -11.14
CA PRO A 231 14.47 -2.11 -10.70
C PRO A 231 15.20 -3.15 -9.84
N ASP A 232 16.37 -3.59 -10.30
CA ASP A 232 17.33 -4.26 -9.46
C ASP A 232 17.79 -3.23 -8.43
N ASP A 233 17.35 -3.40 -7.21
CA ASP A 233 17.87 -2.63 -6.11
C ASP A 233 19.12 -3.36 -5.62
N ASP A 234 20.28 -2.75 -5.78
CA ASP A 234 21.58 -3.31 -5.37
C ASP A 234 21.70 -3.50 -3.85
N GLY A 235 20.63 -3.31 -3.11
CA GLY A 235 20.56 -3.38 -1.66
C GLY A 235 19.66 -4.49 -1.11
N ASP A 236 19.98 -4.96 0.07
CA ASP A 236 19.12 -5.81 0.88
C ASP A 236 18.02 -4.93 1.54
N PRO A 237 16.73 -5.04 1.15
CA PRO A 237 15.66 -4.20 1.73
C PRO A 237 15.51 -4.40 3.25
N TRP A 238 15.94 -5.54 3.79
CA TRP A 238 15.91 -5.82 5.22
C TRP A 238 16.79 -4.88 6.06
N ARG A 239 17.79 -4.23 5.46
CA ARG A 239 18.61 -3.19 6.14
C ARG A 239 17.76 -2.00 6.61
N ALA A 240 16.59 -1.77 6.00
CA ALA A 240 15.69 -0.73 6.47
C ALA A 240 15.21 -0.95 7.92
N LEU A 241 15.20 -2.21 8.41
CA LEU A 241 14.86 -2.52 9.80
C LEU A 241 15.80 -1.87 10.82
N ASP A 242 17.04 -1.57 10.43
CA ASP A 242 18.03 -0.90 11.29
C ASP A 242 17.68 0.59 11.50
N GLN A 243 16.82 1.17 10.65
CA GLN A 243 16.35 2.56 10.75
C GLN A 243 15.25 2.74 11.82
N ILE A 244 14.68 1.64 12.37
CA ILE A 244 13.61 1.74 13.37
C ILE A 244 14.14 2.43 14.61
N PRO A 245 13.58 3.61 14.99
CA PRO A 245 14.05 4.39 16.11
C PRO A 245 14.01 3.56 17.41
N GLN A 246 15.06 3.65 18.19
CA GLN A 246 14.96 3.29 19.59
C GLN A 246 14.01 4.32 20.22
N SER A 247 12.97 3.85 20.94
CA SER A 247 12.02 4.74 21.59
C SER A 247 12.78 5.81 22.37
N LYS A 248 12.43 7.06 22.12
CA LYS A 248 12.96 8.16 22.96
C LYS A 248 12.50 7.89 24.38
N THR A 249 13.41 7.81 25.32
CA THR A 249 13.09 7.87 26.73
C THR A 249 12.43 9.22 26.99
N ASN A 250 11.11 9.23 27.06
CA ASN A 250 10.37 10.45 27.40
C ASN A 250 10.68 10.80 28.86
N GLN A 251 11.34 11.94 29.03
CA GLN A 251 11.18 12.70 30.25
C GLN A 251 9.67 13.07 30.31
N THR A 252 9.02 12.54 31.33
CA THR A 252 7.61 12.70 31.64
C THR A 252 7.21 14.16 31.71
N THR A 253 6.49 14.64 30.70
CA THR A 253 5.60 15.79 30.83
C THR A 253 4.17 15.25 30.77
N PRO A 254 3.28 15.57 31.72
CA PRO A 254 1.90 15.07 31.68
C PRO A 254 1.17 15.69 30.47
N VAL A 255 0.71 14.84 29.57
CA VAL A 255 -0.13 15.26 28.45
C VAL A 255 -1.49 15.68 29.00
N GLN A 256 -1.78 16.97 28.96
CA GLN A 256 -3.14 17.48 29.10
C GLN A 256 -3.95 17.08 27.86
N ASN A 257 -5.13 16.53 28.11
CA ASN A 257 -6.10 16.12 27.10
C ASN A 257 -6.56 17.31 26.22
N GLU A 258 -5.97 17.48 25.06
CA GLU A 258 -6.46 18.33 23.97
C GLU A 258 -6.98 17.47 22.80
N THR A 259 -8.01 16.71 23.04
CA THR A 259 -8.53 15.74 22.04
C THR A 259 -9.59 16.31 21.09
N CYS A 260 -9.96 17.58 21.15
CA CYS A 260 -11.11 18.09 20.38
C CYS A 260 -10.79 18.94 19.12
N ASN A 261 -9.58 19.48 18.97
CA ASN A 261 -9.29 20.44 17.89
C ASN A 261 -8.54 19.86 16.67
N THR A 262 -7.84 18.75 16.81
CA THR A 262 -6.99 18.20 15.74
C THR A 262 -7.82 17.51 14.65
N GLN A 263 -8.90 16.84 15.02
CA GLN A 263 -9.74 16.09 14.08
C GLN A 263 -10.52 16.99 13.12
N HIS A 264 -10.92 18.20 13.55
CA HIS A 264 -11.59 19.17 12.68
C HIS A 264 -10.62 19.72 11.60
N SER A 265 -9.36 19.97 11.96
CA SER A 265 -8.32 20.45 11.06
C SER A 265 -7.95 19.45 9.97
N ILE A 266 -7.88 18.15 10.29
CA ILE A 266 -7.54 17.07 9.34
C ILE A 266 -8.65 16.90 8.30
N ASN A 267 -9.92 16.87 8.73
CA ASN A 267 -11.06 16.75 7.84
C ASN A 267 -11.18 17.94 6.87
N ASP A 268 -10.85 19.14 7.31
CA ASP A 268 -10.90 20.34 6.48
C ASP A 268 -9.75 20.36 5.45
N ARG A 269 -8.55 19.90 5.82
CA ARG A 269 -7.41 19.73 4.91
C ARG A 269 -7.70 18.63 3.86
N LEU A 270 -8.29 17.52 4.26
CA LEU A 270 -8.70 16.45 3.36
C LEU A 270 -9.78 16.93 2.38
N LYS A 271 -10.79 17.64 2.85
CA LYS A 271 -11.83 18.24 2.00
C LYS A 271 -11.23 19.23 1.00
N ALA A 272 -10.29 20.07 1.43
CA ALA A 272 -9.60 21.00 0.56
C ALA A 272 -8.78 20.28 -0.52
N PHE A 273 -8.07 19.21 -0.17
CA PHE A 273 -7.29 18.39 -1.09
C PHE A 273 -8.19 17.66 -2.12
N LEU A 274 -9.28 17.04 -1.68
CA LEU A 274 -10.24 16.36 -2.54
C LEU A 274 -10.94 17.32 -3.49
N ASN A 275 -11.26 18.55 -3.03
CA ASN A 275 -11.85 19.59 -3.85
C ASN A 275 -10.86 20.14 -4.90
N LYS A 276 -9.56 20.17 -4.59
CA LYS A 276 -8.52 20.58 -5.54
C LYS A 276 -8.33 19.53 -6.65
N LYS A 277 -8.39 18.22 -6.32
CA LYS A 277 -8.31 17.12 -7.31
C LYS A 277 -9.55 16.98 -8.21
N ARG A 278 -10.70 17.56 -7.84
CA ARG A 278 -11.93 17.54 -8.68
C ARG A 278 -11.97 18.68 -9.70
N ARG A 279 -11.03 19.63 -9.65
CA ARG A 279 -10.96 20.80 -10.55
C ARG A 279 -9.88 20.69 -11.63
N HIS A 280 -9.19 19.58 -11.66
CA HIS A 280 -8.22 19.16 -12.67
C HIS A 280 -8.59 17.78 -13.18
#